data_e9c0b142b71768c23757612b0f683a6c
#
_entry.id   e9c0b142b71768c23757612b0f683a6c
#
_cell.length_a   1.000
_cell.length_b   1.000
_cell.length_c   1.000
_cell.angle_alpha   90.00
_cell.angle_beta   90.00
_cell.angle_gamma   90.00
#
_symmetry.space_group_name_H-M   'P 1'
#
loop_
_entity.id
_entity.type
_entity.pdbx_description
1 polymer ?
#
loop_
_entity_poly.entity_id
_entity_poly.type
_entity_poly.pdbx_seq_one_letter_code
_entity_poly.pdbx_strand_id
1 'polypeptide(L)'
;MDLDVDLAEPMKARRINANKPHLWKADIAASVDQFNQWFMRFAPEAFRSTRGETTEHVKRALLATSDLRSLNGATLKANPSALPTLRMCTAPPLAVDRLIGLAQANKNLVGRMERGKLPTRMQGAPLDADLARICRILSRLLDKDIFPWLATGTAPTDHERDRASTIVADRLCSAVANPIVRNAQEQRQLKMLGEWLEKRGYRKQSHPSDAALTDMEAGTYAFRMNLPVGKSLKVNIPIDVVIKPKKARRDRLPILIEAKSAGDFTNTNKRRKEEATKIHQLHAAYGETVPFLLFLCGYFGSDYLGYEAAEGIDWVWEHRIDDLARVGL
;
A
#
# COMPACT_ATOMS: atom_id res chain seq x y z
N MET A 1 4.74 -33.64 32.40
CA MET A 1 5.96 -32.87 32.69
C MET A 1 5.70 -31.50 32.01
N ASP A 2 4.95 -30.66 32.74
CA ASP A 2 4.56 -29.33 32.28
C ASP A 2 5.81 -28.45 32.26
N LEU A 3 6.21 -28.05 31.08
CA LEU A 3 7.18 -26.97 30.91
C LEU A 3 6.43 -25.66 31.23
N ASP A 4 6.49 -25.23 32.49
CA ASP A 4 6.22 -23.87 32.90
C ASP A 4 7.21 -22.94 32.18
N VAL A 5 6.82 -22.49 31.01
CA VAL A 5 7.58 -21.50 30.25
C VAL A 5 7.37 -20.16 30.96
N ASP A 6 8.36 -19.78 31.77
CA ASP A 6 8.40 -18.49 32.44
C ASP A 6 8.28 -17.35 31.40
N LEU A 7 7.07 -16.78 31.30
CA LEU A 7 6.71 -15.70 30.38
C LEU A 7 7.27 -14.31 30.82
N ALA A 8 8.11 -14.27 31.83
CA ALA A 8 8.64 -13.05 32.44
C ALA A 8 9.87 -12.47 31.74
N GLU A 9 10.53 -13.21 30.82
CA GLU A 9 11.69 -12.70 30.11
C GLU A 9 11.30 -11.71 28.99
N PRO A 10 12.02 -10.58 28.86
CA PRO A 10 11.79 -9.64 27.76
C PRO A 10 12.05 -10.35 26.42
N MET A 11 11.28 -9.99 25.39
CA MET A 11 11.36 -10.60 24.03
C MET A 11 12.77 -10.56 23.42
N LYS A 12 13.68 -9.69 23.88
CA LYS A 12 15.11 -9.72 23.51
C LYS A 12 15.80 -11.06 23.80
N ALA A 13 15.28 -11.85 24.75
CA ALA A 13 15.80 -13.18 25.07
C ALA A 13 15.26 -14.31 24.16
N ARG A 14 14.15 -14.08 23.46
CA ARG A 14 13.47 -15.08 22.59
C ARG A 14 13.60 -14.73 21.13
N ARG A 15 14.83 -14.73 20.62
CA ARG A 15 15.05 -14.50 19.19
C ARG A 15 14.55 -15.70 18.38
N ILE A 16 13.69 -15.42 17.39
CA ILE A 16 13.07 -16.44 16.53
C ILE A 16 14.01 -16.80 15.38
N ASN A 17 14.45 -15.79 14.60
CA ASN A 17 15.25 -15.95 13.40
C ASN A 17 16.47 -15.01 13.35
N ALA A 18 16.47 -13.89 14.05
CA ALA A 18 17.56 -12.92 14.05
C ALA A 18 18.91 -13.48 14.51
N ASN A 19 18.89 -14.51 15.38
CA ASN A 19 20.10 -15.19 15.88
C ASN A 19 20.48 -16.47 15.11
N LYS A 20 19.89 -16.72 13.93
CA LYS A 20 20.12 -17.93 13.13
C LYS A 20 20.62 -17.63 11.72
N PRO A 21 21.73 -16.90 11.55
CA PRO A 21 22.20 -16.47 10.22
C PRO A 21 22.51 -17.65 9.28
N HIS A 22 22.82 -18.83 9.83
CA HIS A 22 23.06 -20.06 9.07
C HIS A 22 21.80 -20.57 8.31
N LEU A 23 20.59 -20.19 8.73
CA LEU A 23 19.33 -20.55 8.08
C LEU A 23 18.87 -19.50 7.06
N TRP A 24 19.36 -18.27 7.15
CA TRP A 24 18.81 -17.14 6.35
C TRP A 24 18.82 -17.42 4.86
N LYS A 25 19.91 -18.00 4.33
CA LYS A 25 20.01 -18.28 2.89
C LYS A 25 18.90 -19.22 2.39
N ALA A 26 18.63 -20.26 3.15
CA ALA A 26 17.57 -21.23 2.81
C ALA A 26 16.17 -20.61 2.97
N ASP A 27 15.95 -19.87 4.05
CA ASP A 27 14.67 -19.18 4.30
C ASP A 27 14.40 -18.09 3.25
N ILE A 28 15.42 -17.34 2.81
CA ILE A 28 15.30 -16.36 1.73
C ILE A 28 14.84 -17.05 0.43
N ALA A 29 15.51 -18.16 0.05
CA ALA A 29 15.13 -18.90 -1.14
C ALA A 29 13.68 -19.39 -1.08
N ALA A 30 13.27 -20.00 0.02
CA ALA A 30 11.89 -20.47 0.21
C ALA A 30 10.87 -19.32 0.17
N SER A 31 11.21 -18.17 0.75
CA SER A 31 10.36 -16.98 0.76
C SER A 31 10.19 -16.37 -0.64
N VAL A 32 11.28 -16.32 -1.41
CA VAL A 32 11.26 -15.86 -2.81
C VAL A 32 10.40 -16.81 -3.67
N ASP A 33 10.59 -18.11 -3.53
CA ASP A 33 9.81 -19.11 -4.27
C ASP A 33 8.31 -19.01 -3.96
N GLN A 34 7.96 -18.87 -2.70
CA GLN A 34 6.55 -18.69 -2.28
C GLN A 34 5.94 -17.41 -2.87
N PHE A 35 6.67 -16.28 -2.81
CA PHE A 35 6.22 -15.03 -3.39
C PHE A 35 6.01 -15.17 -4.91
N ASN A 36 6.99 -15.75 -5.61
CA ASN A 36 6.93 -15.93 -7.06
C ASN A 36 5.78 -16.83 -7.50
N GLN A 37 5.52 -17.93 -6.78
CA GLN A 37 4.39 -18.82 -7.07
C GLN A 37 3.04 -18.10 -6.94
N TRP A 38 2.90 -17.24 -5.93
CA TRP A 38 1.71 -16.41 -5.77
C TRP A 38 1.63 -15.35 -6.89
N PHE A 39 2.72 -14.62 -7.12
CA PHE A 39 2.79 -13.54 -8.11
C PHE A 39 2.45 -14.03 -9.52
N MET A 40 3.04 -15.15 -9.96
CA MET A 40 2.81 -15.71 -11.28
C MET A 40 1.35 -16.16 -11.50
N ARG A 41 0.63 -16.50 -10.46
CA ARG A 41 -0.80 -16.84 -10.55
C ARG A 41 -1.69 -15.61 -10.50
N PHE A 42 -1.42 -14.67 -9.60
CA PHE A 42 -2.29 -13.54 -9.32
C PHE A 42 -2.06 -12.34 -10.26
N ALA A 43 -0.81 -11.94 -10.46
CA ALA A 43 -0.50 -10.67 -11.14
C ALA A 43 -0.91 -10.63 -12.62
N PRO A 44 -0.70 -11.70 -13.43
CA PRO A 44 -1.13 -11.69 -14.83
C PRO A 44 -2.65 -11.59 -15.00
N GLU A 45 -3.41 -12.22 -14.13
CA GLU A 45 -4.88 -12.16 -14.17
C GLU A 45 -5.39 -10.79 -13.74
N ALA A 46 -4.88 -10.26 -12.62
CA ALA A 46 -5.19 -8.92 -12.15
C ALA A 46 -4.85 -7.86 -13.21
N PHE A 47 -3.70 -8.00 -13.88
CA PHE A 47 -3.30 -7.09 -14.94
C PHE A 47 -4.22 -7.15 -16.16
N ARG A 48 -4.61 -8.36 -16.60
CA ARG A 48 -5.54 -8.55 -17.74
C ARG A 48 -6.92 -7.96 -17.44
N SER A 49 -7.47 -8.23 -16.26
CA SER A 49 -8.76 -7.67 -15.83
C SER A 49 -8.70 -6.14 -15.79
N THR A 50 -7.67 -5.58 -15.15
CA THR A 50 -7.47 -4.13 -15.08
C THR A 50 -7.30 -3.49 -16.46
N ARG A 51 -6.61 -4.16 -17.39
CA ARG A 51 -6.46 -3.66 -18.77
C ARG A 51 -7.80 -3.58 -19.49
N GLY A 52 -8.67 -4.56 -19.32
CA GLY A 52 -10.04 -4.51 -19.88
C GLY A 52 -10.81 -3.30 -19.37
N GLU A 53 -10.83 -3.10 -18.06
CA GLU A 53 -11.52 -1.98 -17.41
C GLU A 53 -10.93 -0.61 -17.84
N THR A 54 -9.61 -0.48 -17.85
CA THR A 54 -8.94 0.76 -18.25
C THR A 54 -9.14 1.08 -19.73
N THR A 55 -9.22 0.09 -20.61
CA THR A 55 -9.55 0.28 -22.02
C THR A 55 -10.92 0.95 -22.18
N GLU A 56 -11.92 0.49 -21.45
CA GLU A 56 -13.26 1.09 -21.49
C GLU A 56 -13.30 2.49 -20.87
N HIS A 57 -12.47 2.74 -19.84
CA HIS A 57 -12.32 4.10 -19.29
C HIS A 57 -11.70 5.05 -20.30
N VAL A 58 -10.68 4.60 -21.05
CA VAL A 58 -10.03 5.42 -22.08
C VAL A 58 -10.99 5.74 -23.21
N LYS A 59 -11.71 4.76 -23.73
CA LYS A 59 -12.72 4.98 -24.80
C LYS A 59 -13.76 6.01 -24.39
N ARG A 60 -14.30 5.90 -23.16
CA ARG A 60 -15.27 6.87 -22.64
C ARG A 60 -14.68 8.28 -22.50
N ALA A 61 -13.44 8.40 -22.02
CA ALA A 61 -12.79 9.70 -21.87
C ALA A 61 -12.50 10.36 -23.22
N LEU A 62 -12.05 9.61 -24.23
CA LEU A 62 -11.87 10.12 -25.59
C LEU A 62 -13.19 10.55 -26.20
N LEU A 63 -14.25 9.77 -26.07
CA LEU A 63 -15.59 10.14 -26.54
C LEU A 63 -16.08 11.43 -25.86
N ALA A 64 -15.98 11.53 -24.54
CA ALA A 64 -16.43 12.68 -23.77
C ALA A 64 -15.68 13.98 -24.11
N THR A 65 -14.44 13.86 -24.59
CA THR A 65 -13.60 15.01 -25.00
C THR A 65 -13.53 15.22 -26.52
N SER A 66 -14.38 14.53 -27.28
CA SER A 66 -14.30 14.51 -28.74
C SER A 66 -12.90 14.25 -29.28
N ASP A 67 -12.31 13.14 -28.81
CA ASP A 67 -10.92 12.73 -29.08
C ASP A 67 -9.89 13.81 -28.67
N LEU A 68 -10.04 14.36 -27.45
CA LEU A 68 -9.23 15.44 -26.86
C LEU A 68 -9.33 16.82 -27.53
N ARG A 69 -10.14 16.95 -28.56
CA ARG A 69 -10.33 18.24 -29.28
C ARG A 69 -11.22 19.21 -28.49
N SER A 70 -12.05 18.72 -27.57
CA SER A 70 -12.94 19.50 -26.69
C SER A 70 -12.56 19.39 -25.22
N LEU A 71 -11.27 19.54 -24.90
CA LEU A 71 -10.78 19.50 -23.53
C LEU A 71 -10.91 20.89 -22.89
N ASN A 72 -12.00 21.10 -22.13
CA ASN A 72 -12.28 22.33 -21.40
C ASN A 72 -12.92 22.04 -20.02
N GLY A 73 -13.07 23.11 -19.20
CA GLY A 73 -13.61 22.98 -17.84
C GLY A 73 -15.04 22.45 -17.80
N ALA A 74 -15.90 22.80 -18.76
CA ALA A 74 -17.28 22.30 -18.80
C ALA A 74 -17.32 20.79 -19.09
N THR A 75 -16.53 20.33 -20.07
CA THR A 75 -16.39 18.91 -20.41
C THR A 75 -15.87 18.11 -19.22
N LEU A 76 -14.85 18.63 -18.52
CA LEU A 76 -14.26 17.95 -17.38
C LEU A 76 -15.19 17.97 -16.15
N LYS A 77 -15.98 19.02 -15.99
CA LYS A 77 -17.02 19.11 -14.96
C LYS A 77 -18.13 18.09 -15.17
N ALA A 78 -18.56 17.89 -16.40
CA ALA A 78 -19.57 16.90 -16.78
C ALA A 78 -19.03 15.45 -16.67
N ASN A 79 -17.71 15.26 -16.88
CA ASN A 79 -17.06 13.95 -16.93
C ASN A 79 -15.83 13.88 -15.99
N PRO A 80 -16.00 14.02 -14.67
CA PRO A 80 -14.87 14.01 -13.72
C PRO A 80 -14.06 12.71 -13.75
N SER A 81 -14.68 11.60 -14.10
CA SER A 81 -14.04 10.28 -14.26
C SER A 81 -13.04 10.19 -15.42
N ALA A 82 -13.02 11.17 -16.32
CA ALA A 82 -12.05 11.23 -17.41
C ALA A 82 -10.63 11.63 -16.92
N LEU A 83 -10.50 12.29 -15.77
CA LEU A 83 -9.22 12.84 -15.30
C LEU A 83 -8.08 11.82 -15.23
N PRO A 84 -8.25 10.61 -14.68
CA PRO A 84 -7.18 9.59 -14.66
C PRO A 84 -6.65 9.27 -16.07
N THR A 85 -7.54 9.11 -17.04
CA THR A 85 -7.18 8.90 -18.45
C THR A 85 -6.45 10.08 -19.03
N LEU A 86 -6.97 11.30 -18.85
CA LEU A 86 -6.40 12.52 -19.40
C LEU A 86 -4.96 12.78 -18.90
N ARG A 87 -4.65 12.41 -17.66
CA ARG A 87 -3.27 12.47 -17.15
C ARG A 87 -2.33 11.50 -17.88
N MET A 88 -2.84 10.35 -18.32
CA MET A 88 -2.07 9.37 -19.09
C MET A 88 -1.94 9.76 -20.58
N CYS A 89 -2.74 10.70 -21.05
CA CYS A 89 -2.63 11.27 -22.41
C CYS A 89 -1.50 12.29 -22.56
N THR A 90 -0.79 12.65 -21.51
CA THR A 90 0.29 13.65 -21.54
C THR A 90 1.68 13.02 -21.77
N ALA A 91 2.63 13.84 -22.22
CA ALA A 91 4.05 13.50 -22.34
C ALA A 91 4.89 14.42 -21.42
N PRO A 92 5.49 13.88 -20.32
CA PRO A 92 5.28 12.54 -19.78
C PRO A 92 3.91 12.37 -19.12
N PRO A 93 3.44 11.12 -18.88
CA PRO A 93 2.24 10.87 -18.07
C PRO A 93 2.33 11.54 -16.70
N LEU A 94 1.28 12.24 -16.28
CA LEU A 94 1.30 13.04 -15.06
C LEU A 94 0.86 12.23 -13.84
N ALA A 95 1.70 12.22 -12.79
CA ALA A 95 1.28 11.82 -11.46
C ALA A 95 0.25 12.82 -10.88
N VAL A 96 -0.62 12.36 -9.97
CA VAL A 96 -1.65 13.18 -9.33
C VAL A 96 -1.07 14.44 -8.68
N ASP A 97 -0.04 14.27 -7.84
CA ASP A 97 0.58 15.40 -7.12
C ASP A 97 1.32 16.35 -8.07
N ARG A 98 1.86 15.85 -9.19
CA ARG A 98 2.47 16.69 -10.21
C ARG A 98 1.42 17.56 -10.91
N LEU A 99 0.25 17.00 -11.25
CA LEU A 99 -0.84 17.77 -11.83
C LEU A 99 -1.33 18.85 -10.85
N ILE A 100 -1.52 18.50 -9.56
CA ILE A 100 -1.91 19.45 -8.51
C ILE A 100 -0.93 20.62 -8.46
N GLY A 101 0.37 20.34 -8.42
CA GLY A 101 1.41 21.36 -8.36
C GLY A 101 1.45 22.26 -9.59
N LEU A 102 1.41 21.68 -10.80
CA LEU A 102 1.46 22.43 -12.07
C LEU A 102 0.21 23.28 -12.28
N ALA A 103 -0.97 22.76 -11.97
CA ALA A 103 -2.23 23.47 -12.12
C ALA A 103 -2.55 24.41 -10.94
N GLN A 104 -1.82 24.31 -9.83
CA GLN A 104 -2.16 24.97 -8.57
C GLN A 104 -3.63 24.75 -8.19
N ALA A 105 -4.11 23.52 -8.41
CA ALA A 105 -5.49 23.14 -8.19
C ALA A 105 -5.69 22.57 -6.78
N ASN A 106 -6.92 22.65 -6.29
CA ASN A 106 -7.27 22.10 -4.98
C ASN A 106 -7.05 20.58 -4.94
N LYS A 107 -6.27 20.13 -3.97
CA LYS A 107 -5.92 18.70 -3.77
C LYS A 107 -7.17 17.82 -3.62
N ASN A 108 -8.19 18.30 -2.88
CA ASN A 108 -9.42 17.55 -2.69
C ASN A 108 -10.23 17.42 -3.99
N LEU A 109 -10.23 18.45 -4.85
CA LEU A 109 -10.86 18.39 -6.16
C LEU A 109 -10.23 17.28 -7.00
N VAL A 110 -8.92 17.35 -7.22
CA VAL A 110 -8.19 16.34 -8.02
C VAL A 110 -8.38 14.94 -7.43
N GLY A 111 -8.20 14.78 -6.12
CA GLY A 111 -8.38 13.47 -5.47
C GLY A 111 -9.82 12.93 -5.54
N ARG A 112 -10.84 13.77 -5.63
CA ARG A 112 -12.21 13.33 -5.87
C ARG A 112 -12.45 12.95 -7.33
N MET A 113 -11.89 13.69 -8.27
CA MET A 113 -11.99 13.39 -9.69
C MET A 113 -11.24 12.11 -10.07
N GLU A 114 -10.13 11.77 -9.41
CA GLU A 114 -9.48 10.46 -9.54
C GLU A 114 -10.42 9.29 -9.15
N ARG A 115 -11.43 9.56 -8.34
CA ARG A 115 -12.51 8.62 -7.98
C ARG A 115 -13.80 8.84 -8.77
N GLY A 116 -13.75 9.60 -9.86
CA GLY A 116 -14.87 9.87 -10.77
C GLY A 116 -15.95 10.81 -10.21
N LYS A 117 -15.65 11.61 -9.17
CA LYS A 117 -16.65 12.48 -8.50
C LYS A 117 -16.13 13.89 -8.33
N LEU A 118 -17.02 14.86 -8.25
CA LEU A 118 -16.70 16.22 -7.83
C LEU A 118 -16.86 16.39 -6.32
N PRO A 119 -16.16 17.34 -5.69
CA PRO A 119 -16.40 17.71 -4.29
C PRO A 119 -17.79 18.33 -4.12
N THR A 120 -18.54 17.90 -3.11
CA THR A 120 -19.89 18.44 -2.82
C THR A 120 -19.87 19.88 -2.31
N ARG A 121 -18.80 20.30 -1.64
CA ARG A 121 -18.68 21.63 -1.03
C ARG A 121 -17.96 22.68 -1.90
N MET A 122 -17.45 22.29 -3.07
CA MET A 122 -16.76 23.20 -4.01
C MET A 122 -17.61 23.37 -5.25
N GLN A 123 -18.17 24.57 -5.44
CA GLN A 123 -19.09 24.87 -6.53
C GLN A 123 -18.81 26.28 -7.11
N GLY A 124 -19.42 26.59 -8.24
CA GLY A 124 -19.33 27.91 -8.87
C GLY A 124 -17.93 28.31 -9.32
N ALA A 125 -17.62 29.59 -9.26
CA ALA A 125 -16.40 30.17 -9.79
C ALA A 125 -15.08 29.52 -9.31
N PRO A 126 -14.90 29.13 -8.03
CA PRO A 126 -13.69 28.44 -7.61
C PRO A 126 -13.49 27.08 -8.27
N LEU A 127 -14.55 26.29 -8.43
CA LEU A 127 -14.52 25.02 -9.15
C LEU A 127 -14.15 25.22 -10.62
N ASP A 128 -14.83 26.16 -11.30
CA ASP A 128 -14.63 26.42 -12.71
C ASP A 128 -13.22 26.95 -13.00
N ALA A 129 -12.67 27.78 -12.12
CA ALA A 129 -11.27 28.24 -12.20
C ALA A 129 -10.25 27.11 -12.07
N ASP A 130 -10.44 26.21 -11.12
CA ASP A 130 -9.56 25.04 -10.94
C ASP A 130 -9.62 24.11 -12.14
N LEU A 131 -10.83 23.80 -12.64
CA LEU A 131 -11.01 22.97 -13.83
C LEU A 131 -10.37 23.59 -15.07
N ALA A 132 -10.48 24.91 -15.24
CA ALA A 132 -9.82 25.61 -16.32
C ALA A 132 -8.29 25.53 -16.25
N ARG A 133 -7.70 25.65 -15.03
CA ARG A 133 -6.25 25.48 -14.83
C ARG A 133 -5.80 24.05 -15.12
N ILE A 134 -6.54 23.05 -14.65
CA ILE A 134 -6.27 21.64 -14.93
C ILE A 134 -6.28 21.39 -16.44
N CYS A 135 -7.34 21.82 -17.15
CA CYS A 135 -7.45 21.65 -18.61
C CYS A 135 -6.30 22.33 -19.34
N ARG A 136 -5.90 23.54 -18.93
CA ARG A 136 -4.77 24.27 -19.53
C ARG A 136 -3.46 23.48 -19.44
N ILE A 137 -3.16 22.89 -18.28
CA ILE A 137 -1.96 22.08 -18.10
C ILE A 137 -2.03 20.81 -18.93
N LEU A 138 -3.16 20.10 -18.89
CA LEU A 138 -3.34 18.89 -19.68
C LEU A 138 -3.19 19.18 -21.17
N SER A 139 -3.90 20.18 -21.72
CA SER A 139 -3.83 20.55 -23.15
C SER A 139 -2.42 20.92 -23.60
N ARG A 140 -1.66 21.61 -22.73
CA ARG A 140 -0.26 21.98 -23.02
C ARG A 140 0.68 20.79 -23.13
N LEU A 141 0.37 19.70 -22.41
CA LEU A 141 1.22 18.53 -22.29
C LEU A 141 0.70 17.30 -23.05
N LEU A 142 -0.39 17.41 -23.80
CA LEU A 142 -0.90 16.30 -24.62
C LEU A 142 0.21 15.76 -25.54
N ASP A 143 0.33 14.44 -25.59
CA ASP A 143 1.33 13.71 -26.36
C ASP A 143 0.94 13.69 -27.85
N LYS A 144 1.51 14.62 -28.64
CA LYS A 144 1.18 14.75 -30.06
C LYS A 144 1.63 13.56 -30.91
N ASP A 145 2.58 12.76 -30.42
CA ASP A 145 3.01 11.54 -31.12
C ASP A 145 1.98 10.41 -30.99
N ILE A 146 1.25 10.40 -29.88
CA ILE A 146 0.12 9.47 -29.68
C ILE A 146 -1.14 10.00 -30.35
N PHE A 147 -1.35 11.32 -30.32
CA PHE A 147 -2.55 11.99 -30.83
C PHE A 147 -2.22 12.92 -32.00
N PRO A 148 -1.78 12.42 -33.19
CA PRO A 148 -1.31 13.24 -34.29
C PRO A 148 -2.39 14.17 -34.84
N TRP A 149 -3.66 13.81 -34.72
CA TRP A 149 -4.80 14.67 -35.15
C TRP A 149 -4.90 15.97 -34.37
N LEU A 150 -4.28 16.08 -33.19
CA LEU A 150 -4.25 17.37 -32.46
C LEU A 150 -3.33 18.39 -33.11
N ALA A 151 -2.39 17.98 -33.95
CA ALA A 151 -1.52 18.86 -34.72
C ALA A 151 -2.18 19.27 -36.02
N THR A 152 -2.94 18.38 -36.66
CA THR A 152 -3.62 18.62 -37.92
C THR A 152 -4.98 19.31 -37.79
N GLY A 153 -5.60 19.21 -36.59
CA GLY A 153 -6.96 19.74 -36.33
C GLY A 153 -8.08 18.87 -36.94
N THR A 154 -7.73 17.73 -37.57
CA THR A 154 -8.73 16.82 -38.19
C THR A 154 -9.32 15.86 -37.17
N ALA A 155 -10.34 15.10 -37.54
CA ALA A 155 -10.79 13.96 -36.71
C ALA A 155 -9.83 12.79 -36.90
N PRO A 156 -9.57 12.00 -35.84
CA PRO A 156 -8.75 10.81 -35.97
C PRO A 156 -9.44 9.76 -36.86
N THR A 157 -8.63 8.99 -37.56
CA THR A 157 -9.09 7.74 -38.15
C THR A 157 -9.35 6.69 -37.06
N ASP A 158 -10.10 5.64 -37.35
CA ASP A 158 -10.34 4.56 -36.39
C ASP A 158 -9.02 3.89 -35.97
N HIS A 159 -8.08 3.68 -36.89
CA HIS A 159 -6.76 3.13 -36.59
C HIS A 159 -5.93 4.02 -35.64
N GLU A 160 -5.93 5.33 -35.86
CA GLU A 160 -5.24 6.26 -34.94
C GLU A 160 -5.87 6.25 -33.55
N ARG A 161 -7.21 6.24 -33.49
CA ARG A 161 -7.95 6.17 -32.23
C ARG A 161 -7.66 4.86 -31.47
N ASP A 162 -7.68 3.73 -32.16
CA ASP A 162 -7.40 2.42 -31.55
C ASP A 162 -5.96 2.33 -31.03
N ARG A 163 -4.97 2.79 -31.83
CA ARG A 163 -3.58 2.85 -31.42
C ARG A 163 -3.40 3.71 -30.17
N ALA A 164 -3.96 4.92 -30.19
CA ALA A 164 -3.87 5.83 -29.05
C ALA A 164 -4.56 5.27 -27.81
N SER A 165 -5.74 4.70 -27.97
CA SER A 165 -6.49 4.05 -26.89
C SER A 165 -5.70 2.92 -26.25
N THR A 166 -5.05 2.08 -27.05
CA THR A 166 -4.22 0.98 -26.56
C THR A 166 -3.04 1.46 -25.72
N ILE A 167 -2.32 2.48 -26.20
CA ILE A 167 -1.17 3.05 -25.49
C ILE A 167 -1.60 3.67 -24.16
N VAL A 168 -2.67 4.47 -24.18
CA VAL A 168 -3.16 5.15 -22.97
C VAL A 168 -3.76 4.14 -21.97
N ALA A 169 -4.45 3.12 -22.45
CA ALA A 169 -5.00 2.06 -21.60
C ALA A 169 -3.88 1.27 -20.91
N ASP A 170 -2.78 0.99 -21.59
CA ASP A 170 -1.63 0.31 -20.98
C ASP A 170 -0.93 1.20 -19.92
N ARG A 171 -0.73 2.50 -20.20
CA ARG A 171 -0.23 3.47 -19.22
C ARG A 171 -1.13 3.54 -17.97
N LEU A 172 -2.44 3.63 -18.17
CA LEU A 172 -3.41 3.70 -17.07
C LEU A 172 -3.48 2.37 -16.31
N CYS A 173 -3.48 1.25 -17.03
CA CYS A 173 -3.44 -0.10 -16.44
C CYS A 173 -2.22 -0.26 -15.52
N SER A 174 -1.03 0.10 -15.99
CA SER A 174 0.20 0.01 -15.18
C SER A 174 0.12 0.86 -13.91
N ALA A 175 -0.49 2.04 -13.98
CA ALA A 175 -0.68 2.91 -12.82
C ALA A 175 -1.67 2.34 -11.79
N VAL A 176 -2.67 1.56 -12.23
CA VAL A 176 -3.73 0.99 -11.37
C VAL A 176 -3.40 -0.43 -10.90
N ALA A 177 -2.84 -1.28 -11.76
CA ALA A 177 -2.59 -2.69 -11.46
C ALA A 177 -1.50 -2.90 -10.39
N ASN A 178 -0.44 -2.10 -10.39
CA ASN A 178 0.63 -2.22 -9.39
C ASN A 178 0.15 -2.02 -7.94
N PRO A 179 -0.66 -1.00 -7.61
CA PRO A 179 -1.32 -0.91 -6.31
C PRO A 179 -2.23 -2.10 -6.00
N ILE A 180 -2.98 -2.63 -6.98
CA ILE A 180 -3.86 -3.80 -6.78
C ILE A 180 -3.05 -5.02 -6.36
N VAL A 181 -1.96 -5.33 -7.08
CA VAL A 181 -1.08 -6.47 -6.77
C VAL A 181 -0.48 -6.31 -5.38
N ARG A 182 0.03 -5.11 -5.04
CA ARG A 182 0.61 -4.84 -3.72
C ARG A 182 -0.41 -4.99 -2.59
N ASN A 183 -1.60 -4.42 -2.76
CA ASN A 183 -2.67 -4.51 -1.77
C ASN A 183 -3.17 -5.95 -1.60
N ALA A 184 -3.26 -6.72 -2.70
CA ALA A 184 -3.63 -8.12 -2.64
C ALA A 184 -2.62 -8.96 -1.86
N GLN A 185 -1.32 -8.68 -2.01
CA GLN A 185 -0.26 -9.33 -1.23
C GLN A 185 -0.40 -9.04 0.27
N GLU A 186 -0.60 -7.77 0.65
CA GLU A 186 -0.82 -7.38 2.04
C GLU A 186 -2.06 -8.07 2.62
N GLN A 187 -3.19 -8.03 1.90
CA GLN A 187 -4.43 -8.69 2.33
C GLN A 187 -4.24 -10.20 2.51
N ARG A 188 -3.47 -10.83 1.63
CA ARG A 188 -3.14 -12.26 1.73
C ARG A 188 -2.37 -12.56 3.02
N GLN A 189 -1.36 -11.74 3.34
CA GLN A 189 -0.58 -11.91 4.57
C GLN A 189 -1.46 -11.72 5.83
N LEU A 190 -2.28 -10.68 5.86
CA LEU A 190 -3.19 -10.43 6.98
C LEU A 190 -4.22 -11.56 7.14
N LYS A 191 -4.77 -12.06 6.02
CA LYS A 191 -5.69 -13.21 6.04
C LYS A 191 -5.03 -14.45 6.62
N MET A 192 -3.80 -14.77 6.18
CA MET A 192 -3.04 -15.91 6.68
C MET A 192 -2.79 -15.80 8.19
N LEU A 193 -2.38 -14.62 8.67
CA LEU A 193 -2.19 -14.37 10.11
C LEU A 193 -3.51 -14.54 10.88
N GLY A 194 -4.61 -14.01 10.35
CA GLY A 194 -5.94 -14.16 10.96
C GLY A 194 -6.35 -15.62 11.08
N GLU A 195 -6.28 -16.38 9.99
CA GLU A 195 -6.62 -17.81 9.98
C GLU A 195 -5.75 -18.63 10.93
N TRP A 196 -4.45 -18.31 11.00
CA TRP A 196 -3.51 -18.95 11.92
C TRP A 196 -3.88 -18.67 13.39
N LEU A 197 -4.23 -17.44 13.73
CA LEU A 197 -4.67 -17.00 15.05
C LEU A 197 -6.02 -17.63 15.44
N GLU A 198 -7.00 -17.60 14.53
CA GLU A 198 -8.35 -18.15 14.76
C GLU A 198 -8.31 -19.67 15.01
N LYS A 199 -7.50 -20.42 14.23
CA LYS A 199 -7.27 -21.85 14.47
C LYS A 199 -6.71 -22.14 15.86
N ARG A 200 -6.02 -21.18 16.47
CA ARG A 200 -5.50 -21.26 17.85
C ARG A 200 -6.43 -20.62 18.86
N GLY A 201 -7.68 -20.29 18.47
CA GLY A 201 -8.73 -19.78 19.35
C GLY A 201 -8.52 -18.32 19.78
N TYR A 202 -7.80 -17.53 19.01
CA TYR A 202 -7.83 -16.06 19.12
C TYR A 202 -9.08 -15.50 18.47
N ARG A 203 -9.58 -14.40 19.01
CA ARG A 203 -10.77 -13.72 18.48
C ARG A 203 -10.38 -12.37 17.87
N LYS A 204 -10.86 -12.09 16.67
CA LYS A 204 -10.72 -10.76 16.09
C LYS A 204 -11.62 -9.76 16.82
N GLN A 205 -11.04 -8.64 17.26
CA GLN A 205 -11.76 -7.60 17.99
C GLN A 205 -11.24 -6.22 17.56
N SER A 206 -12.15 -5.27 17.36
CA SER A 206 -11.74 -3.88 17.20
C SER A 206 -11.39 -3.30 18.57
N HIS A 207 -10.29 -2.53 18.61
CA HIS A 207 -9.86 -1.82 19.80
C HIS A 207 -10.08 -0.31 19.58
N PRO A 208 -10.78 0.40 20.49
CA PRO A 208 -10.98 1.84 20.36
C PRO A 208 -9.64 2.59 20.32
N SER A 209 -9.53 3.60 19.45
CA SER A 209 -8.29 4.35 19.25
C SER A 209 -7.88 5.22 20.44
N ASP A 210 -8.80 5.49 21.36
CA ASP A 210 -8.61 6.25 22.59
C ASP A 210 -8.35 5.38 23.83
N ALA A 211 -8.54 4.04 23.72
CA ALA A 211 -8.25 3.11 24.79
C ALA A 211 -6.75 2.80 24.89
N ALA A 212 -6.27 2.54 26.10
CA ALA A 212 -4.88 2.14 26.31
C ALA A 212 -4.60 0.80 25.65
N LEU A 213 -3.40 0.67 25.04
CA LEU A 213 -2.99 -0.55 24.36
C LEU A 213 -2.96 -1.78 25.30
N THR A 214 -2.70 -1.55 26.58
CA THR A 214 -2.75 -2.56 27.65
C THR A 214 -4.14 -3.10 27.92
N ASP A 215 -5.21 -2.33 27.65
CA ASP A 215 -6.59 -2.70 27.93
C ASP A 215 -7.14 -3.71 26.90
N MET A 216 -6.38 -4.04 25.88
CA MET A 216 -6.73 -5.08 24.92
C MET A 216 -6.97 -6.42 25.63
N GLU A 217 -8.09 -7.08 25.33
CA GLU A 217 -8.49 -8.34 25.96
C GLU A 217 -7.53 -9.48 25.58
N ALA A 218 -7.16 -10.30 26.55
CA ALA A 218 -6.29 -11.47 26.33
C ALA A 218 -6.95 -12.48 25.34
N GLY A 219 -6.16 -13.03 24.43
CA GLY A 219 -6.66 -13.93 23.39
C GLY A 219 -7.40 -13.22 22.24
N THR A 220 -7.18 -11.91 22.07
CA THR A 220 -7.73 -11.14 20.95
C THR A 220 -6.65 -10.57 20.03
N TYR A 221 -7.04 -10.24 18.81
CA TYR A 221 -6.18 -9.54 17.85
C TYR A 221 -6.99 -8.51 17.06
N ALA A 222 -6.29 -7.50 16.56
CA ALA A 222 -6.84 -6.46 15.68
C ALA A 222 -5.93 -6.20 14.49
N PHE A 223 -6.51 -5.83 13.35
CA PHE A 223 -5.78 -5.41 12.17
C PHE A 223 -5.78 -3.89 12.02
N ARG A 224 -4.70 -3.34 11.47
CA ARG A 224 -4.57 -1.94 11.06
C ARG A 224 -4.92 -0.95 12.16
N MET A 225 -4.35 -1.17 13.34
CA MET A 225 -4.48 -0.24 14.45
C MET A 225 -3.54 0.95 14.29
N ASN A 226 -4.05 2.14 14.59
CA ASN A 226 -3.24 3.35 14.69
C ASN A 226 -2.81 3.55 16.14
N LEU A 227 -1.51 3.50 16.39
CA LEU A 227 -0.95 3.72 17.73
C LEU A 227 -0.41 5.14 17.86
N PRO A 228 -0.87 5.91 18.86
CA PRO A 228 -0.37 7.27 19.09
C PRO A 228 1.04 7.23 19.68
N VAL A 229 1.96 7.96 19.05
CA VAL A 229 3.34 8.15 19.53
C VAL A 229 3.67 9.64 19.64
N GLY A 230 4.69 9.98 20.42
CA GLY A 230 5.14 11.35 20.65
C GLY A 230 4.63 11.94 21.95
N LYS A 231 5.49 12.76 22.60
CA LYS A 231 5.22 13.35 23.92
C LYS A 231 4.35 14.60 23.84
N SER A 232 4.70 15.54 22.98
CA SER A 232 4.02 16.83 22.83
C SER A 232 3.07 16.89 21.65
N LEU A 233 3.46 16.32 20.51
CA LEU A 233 2.63 16.19 19.32
C LEU A 233 2.39 14.70 19.06
N LYS A 234 1.14 14.25 19.22
CA LYS A 234 0.77 12.87 18.96
C LYS A 234 0.68 12.64 17.45
N VAL A 235 1.44 11.67 16.95
CA VAL A 235 1.36 11.16 15.59
C VAL A 235 0.89 9.72 15.65
N ASN A 236 0.01 9.32 14.77
CA ASN A 236 -0.48 7.95 14.69
C ASN A 236 0.42 7.09 13.79
N ILE A 237 0.95 6.00 14.34
CA ILE A 237 1.68 4.98 13.58
C ILE A 237 0.75 3.81 13.30
N PRO A 238 0.48 3.47 12.02
CA PRO A 238 -0.28 2.29 11.67
C PRO A 238 0.53 1.02 11.97
N ILE A 239 -0.10 0.04 12.61
CA ILE A 239 0.42 -1.31 12.85
C ILE A 239 -0.52 -2.31 12.17
N ASP A 240 0.04 -3.22 11.40
CA ASP A 240 -0.75 -4.15 10.59
C ASP A 240 -1.53 -5.16 11.44
N VAL A 241 -0.89 -5.73 12.46
CA VAL A 241 -1.54 -6.68 13.39
C VAL A 241 -1.10 -6.42 14.82
N VAL A 242 -2.04 -6.34 15.73
CA VAL A 242 -1.81 -6.22 17.18
C VAL A 242 -2.46 -7.42 17.86
N ILE A 243 -1.70 -8.16 18.68
CA ILE A 243 -2.15 -9.43 19.27
C ILE A 243 -1.90 -9.42 20.76
N LYS A 244 -2.94 -9.62 21.58
CA LYS A 244 -2.80 -9.83 23.01
C LYS A 244 -2.74 -11.32 23.28
N PRO A 245 -1.59 -11.87 23.73
CA PRO A 245 -1.46 -13.29 24.01
C PRO A 245 -2.49 -13.77 25.05
N LYS A 246 -2.96 -15.03 24.93
CA LYS A 246 -4.00 -15.59 25.81
C LYS A 246 -3.59 -15.62 27.30
N LYS A 247 -2.31 -15.86 27.56
CA LYS A 247 -1.74 -15.91 28.93
C LYS A 247 -1.10 -14.58 29.35
N ALA A 248 -1.32 -13.49 28.59
CA ALA A 248 -0.75 -12.19 28.93
C ALA A 248 -1.42 -11.59 30.16
N ARG A 249 -0.64 -11.07 31.10
CA ARG A 249 -1.13 -10.24 32.19
C ARG A 249 -1.77 -8.96 31.62
N ARG A 250 -2.72 -8.37 32.36
CA ARG A 250 -3.45 -7.19 31.90
C ARG A 250 -2.55 -6.01 31.58
N ASP A 251 -1.50 -5.81 32.40
CA ASP A 251 -0.52 -4.72 32.27
C ASP A 251 0.51 -4.93 31.15
N ARG A 252 0.57 -6.10 30.56
CA ARG A 252 1.54 -6.42 29.50
C ARG A 252 1.07 -5.86 28.16
N LEU A 253 2.02 -5.28 27.42
CA LEU A 253 1.78 -4.80 26.07
C LEU A 253 1.48 -5.97 25.10
N PRO A 254 0.59 -5.80 24.12
CA PRO A 254 0.39 -6.77 23.06
C PRO A 254 1.61 -6.87 22.13
N ILE A 255 1.66 -7.92 21.34
CA ILE A 255 2.65 -8.13 20.29
C ILE A 255 2.20 -7.32 19.07
N LEU A 256 3.13 -6.53 18.52
CA LEU A 256 2.94 -5.73 17.33
C LEU A 256 3.60 -6.44 16.15
N ILE A 257 2.87 -6.65 15.06
CA ILE A 257 3.39 -7.28 13.86
C ILE A 257 3.20 -6.35 12.67
N GLU A 258 4.25 -6.17 11.90
CA GLU A 258 4.26 -5.47 10.62
C GLU A 258 4.44 -6.47 9.48
N ALA A 259 3.45 -6.55 8.59
CA ALA A 259 3.50 -7.43 7.43
C ALA A 259 4.27 -6.76 6.28
N LYS A 260 5.33 -7.39 5.82
CA LYS A 260 6.16 -6.86 4.75
C LYS A 260 6.34 -7.88 3.64
N SER A 261 6.16 -7.42 2.41
CA SER A 261 6.51 -8.21 1.23
C SER A 261 7.38 -7.42 0.28
N ALA A 262 8.31 -8.08 -0.40
CA ALA A 262 9.18 -7.49 -1.39
C ALA A 262 9.19 -8.33 -2.66
N GLY A 263 8.95 -7.68 -3.82
CA GLY A 263 8.99 -8.31 -5.13
C GLY A 263 10.37 -8.29 -5.79
N ASP A 264 11.32 -7.59 -5.20
CA ASP A 264 12.72 -7.50 -5.63
C ASP A 264 13.63 -7.09 -4.45
N PHE A 265 14.95 -7.26 -4.60
CA PHE A 265 15.92 -6.90 -3.58
C PHE A 265 16.26 -5.39 -3.54
N THR A 266 15.85 -4.60 -4.52
CA THR A 266 16.36 -3.22 -4.70
C THR A 266 15.74 -2.20 -3.74
N ASN A 267 14.51 -2.40 -3.32
CA ASN A 267 13.77 -1.44 -2.50
C ASN A 267 13.83 -1.70 -0.98
N THR A 268 14.58 -2.70 -0.54
CA THR A 268 14.62 -3.11 0.87
C THR A 268 15.33 -2.09 1.77
N ASN A 269 16.37 -1.40 1.26
CA ASN A 269 17.13 -0.41 2.03
C ASN A 269 16.29 0.81 2.50
N LYS A 270 15.30 1.25 1.69
CA LYS A 270 14.39 2.32 2.11
C LYS A 270 13.46 1.83 3.23
N ARG A 271 12.91 0.63 3.09
CA ARG A 271 12.01 0.01 4.07
C ARG A 271 12.68 -0.14 5.43
N ARG A 272 13.93 -0.59 5.47
CA ARG A 272 14.73 -0.72 6.70
C ARG A 272 14.77 0.58 7.52
N LYS A 273 15.03 1.73 6.87
CA LYS A 273 15.05 3.02 7.58
C LYS A 273 13.68 3.40 8.15
N GLU A 274 12.62 3.07 7.45
CA GLU A 274 11.25 3.30 7.92
C GLU A 274 10.93 2.42 9.14
N GLU A 275 11.37 1.17 9.15
CA GLU A 275 11.17 0.20 10.23
C GLU A 275 11.98 0.57 11.49
N ALA A 276 13.26 0.92 11.33
CA ALA A 276 14.07 1.43 12.43
C ALA A 276 13.48 2.69 13.07
N THR A 277 13.01 3.64 12.26
CA THR A 277 12.31 4.83 12.77
C THR A 277 11.04 4.47 13.51
N LYS A 278 10.24 3.56 12.97
CA LYS A 278 8.99 3.09 13.59
C LYS A 278 9.25 2.46 14.96
N ILE A 279 10.22 1.54 15.07
CA ILE A 279 10.53 0.88 16.35
C ILE A 279 11.06 1.87 17.37
N HIS A 280 11.92 2.80 17.00
CA HIS A 280 12.39 3.85 17.91
C HIS A 280 11.24 4.72 18.45
N GLN A 281 10.28 5.08 17.62
CA GLN A 281 9.10 5.84 18.06
C GLN A 281 8.20 5.03 18.99
N LEU A 282 8.03 3.73 18.72
CA LEU A 282 7.28 2.82 19.59
C LEU A 282 7.99 2.63 20.94
N HIS A 283 9.31 2.42 20.95
CA HIS A 283 10.10 2.32 22.18
C HIS A 283 10.01 3.60 23.01
N ALA A 284 10.11 4.78 22.39
CA ALA A 284 9.98 6.05 23.08
C ALA A 284 8.58 6.28 23.70
N ALA A 285 7.52 5.73 23.11
CA ALA A 285 6.14 5.90 23.56
C ALA A 285 5.68 4.82 24.55
N TYR A 286 6.08 3.56 24.32
CA TYR A 286 5.58 2.39 25.03
C TYR A 286 6.63 1.63 25.83
N GLY A 287 7.90 2.07 25.77
CA GLY A 287 9.05 1.45 26.46
C GLY A 287 9.82 0.46 25.59
N GLU A 288 11.09 0.24 25.97
CA GLU A 288 12.06 -0.63 25.27
C GLU A 288 11.62 -2.09 25.13
N THR A 289 10.64 -2.51 25.92
CA THR A 289 10.16 -3.91 25.97
C THR A 289 8.93 -4.16 25.09
N VAL A 290 8.47 -3.15 24.29
CA VAL A 290 7.33 -3.36 23.40
C VAL A 290 7.67 -4.44 22.37
N PRO A 291 6.87 -5.54 22.31
CA PRO A 291 7.17 -6.63 21.40
C PRO A 291 6.81 -6.25 19.96
N PHE A 292 7.81 -6.16 19.09
CA PHE A 292 7.63 -5.84 17.68
C PHE A 292 8.29 -6.90 16.80
N LEU A 293 7.58 -7.38 15.79
CA LEU A 293 8.02 -8.40 14.85
C LEU A 293 7.70 -8.00 13.41
N LEU A 294 8.56 -8.41 12.48
CA LEU A 294 8.23 -8.39 11.07
C LEU A 294 7.64 -9.73 10.61
N PHE A 295 6.67 -9.70 9.72
CA PHE A 295 6.14 -10.88 9.03
C PHE A 295 6.50 -10.78 7.55
N LEU A 296 7.51 -11.55 7.13
CA LEU A 296 8.22 -11.35 5.87
C LEU A 296 7.81 -12.34 4.78
N CYS A 297 7.64 -11.85 3.53
CA CYS A 297 7.48 -12.66 2.34
C CYS A 297 8.19 -12.04 1.14
N GLY A 298 8.98 -12.85 0.40
CA GLY A 298 9.63 -12.44 -0.84
C GLY A 298 11.12 -12.08 -0.66
N TYR A 299 11.56 -11.03 -1.29
CA TYR A 299 12.96 -10.72 -1.60
C TYR A 299 13.63 -9.88 -0.50
N PHE A 300 13.90 -10.48 0.67
CA PHE A 300 14.67 -9.86 1.75
C PHE A 300 16.05 -10.49 1.83
N GLY A 301 17.10 -9.77 1.43
CA GLY A 301 18.46 -10.27 1.41
C GLY A 301 19.11 -10.38 2.80
N SER A 302 20.23 -11.10 2.88
CA SER A 302 20.96 -11.29 4.15
C SER A 302 21.48 -9.98 4.74
N ASP A 303 21.79 -8.98 3.93
CA ASP A 303 22.17 -7.64 4.35
C ASP A 303 20.99 -6.91 5.03
N TYR A 304 19.78 -7.00 4.48
CA TYR A 304 18.57 -6.49 5.11
C TYR A 304 18.34 -7.15 6.48
N LEU A 305 18.35 -8.48 6.52
CA LEU A 305 18.15 -9.26 7.76
C LEU A 305 19.21 -8.95 8.82
N GLY A 306 20.47 -8.77 8.39
CA GLY A 306 21.56 -8.39 9.28
C GLY A 306 21.35 -7.05 9.96
N TYR A 307 20.80 -6.09 9.24
CA TYR A 307 20.46 -4.78 9.80
C TYR A 307 19.29 -4.84 10.78
N GLU A 308 18.20 -5.55 10.41
CA GLU A 308 17.06 -5.72 11.32
C GLU A 308 17.49 -6.40 12.64
N ALA A 309 18.34 -7.45 12.53
CA ALA A 309 18.90 -8.12 13.69
C ALA A 309 19.78 -7.19 14.54
N ALA A 310 20.55 -6.29 13.94
CA ALA A 310 21.38 -5.30 14.65
C ALA A 310 20.53 -4.25 15.37
N GLU A 311 19.41 -3.83 14.79
CA GLU A 311 18.42 -2.93 15.43
C GLU A 311 17.57 -3.65 16.50
N GLY A 312 17.80 -4.95 16.72
CA GLY A 312 17.05 -5.75 17.70
C GLY A 312 15.67 -6.18 17.22
N ILE A 313 15.38 -6.01 15.95
CA ILE A 313 14.13 -6.43 15.31
C ILE A 313 14.26 -7.90 14.89
N ASP A 314 13.24 -8.70 15.23
CA ASP A 314 13.15 -10.09 14.81
C ASP A 314 11.99 -10.26 13.81
N TRP A 315 11.94 -11.41 13.16
CA TRP A 315 10.93 -11.67 12.14
C TRP A 315 10.46 -13.12 12.14
N VAL A 316 9.29 -13.31 11.54
CA VAL A 316 8.75 -14.60 11.15
C VAL A 316 8.53 -14.60 9.64
N TRP A 317 8.97 -15.67 8.99
CA TRP A 317 8.73 -15.89 7.58
C TRP A 317 7.31 -16.40 7.33
N GLU A 318 6.69 -15.96 6.25
CA GLU A 318 5.34 -16.40 5.86
C GLU A 318 5.28 -17.94 5.69
N HIS A 319 6.29 -18.57 5.07
CA HIS A 319 6.37 -20.03 4.92
C HIS A 319 6.65 -20.78 6.22
N ARG A 320 6.96 -20.04 7.29
CA ARG A 320 7.22 -20.58 8.65
C ARG A 320 6.36 -19.89 9.71
N ILE A 321 5.10 -19.61 9.39
CA ILE A 321 4.18 -18.89 10.27
C ILE A 321 4.06 -19.50 11.67
N ASP A 322 4.29 -20.83 11.80
CA ASP A 322 4.25 -21.52 13.09
C ASP A 322 5.36 -21.08 14.06
N ASP A 323 6.40 -20.41 13.59
CA ASP A 323 7.39 -19.79 14.47
C ASP A 323 6.80 -18.70 15.39
N LEU A 324 5.58 -18.16 15.08
CA LEU A 324 4.84 -17.27 15.98
C LEU A 324 4.51 -17.92 17.33
N ALA A 325 4.41 -19.25 17.40
CA ALA A 325 4.21 -19.94 18.67
C ALA A 325 5.37 -19.73 19.67
N ARG A 326 6.59 -19.42 19.17
CA ARG A 326 7.77 -19.18 20.01
C ARG A 326 7.69 -17.88 20.81
N VAL A 327 6.82 -16.95 20.44
CA VAL A 327 6.59 -15.71 21.19
C VAL A 327 5.35 -15.78 22.09
N GLY A 328 4.80 -16.96 22.28
CA GLY A 328 3.68 -17.21 23.20
C GLY A 328 2.30 -17.01 22.58
N LEU A 329 2.20 -17.11 21.25
CA LEU A 329 0.93 -17.06 20.50
C LEU A 329 0.35 -18.47 20.26
#